data_4fdbabff407039a60ecb2bfcc4e82a77
#
_entry.id   4fdbabff407039a60ecb2bfcc4e82a77
#
_cell.length_a   1.000
_cell.length_b   1.000
_cell.length_c   1.000
_cell.angle_alpha   90.00
_cell.angle_beta   90.00
_cell.angle_gamma   90.00
#
_symmetry.space_group_name_H-M   'P 1'
#
loop_
_entity.id
_entity.type
_entity.pdbx_description
1 polymer ?
#
loop_
_entity_poly.entity_id
_entity_poly.type
_entity_poly.pdbx_seq_one_letter_code
_entity_poly.pdbx_strand_id
1 'polypeptide(L)'
;KEMRGVWIASTLNINFPSEQGLSESALKAEIDGILETSAKAGMNAVFFQVRPAADALYKSQIFPASKYVSGKNGVMPENNFDCLEYMIDKAKKYNIEVHAWVNPYRVSMYETDIDSLSDNSPAKQHPEYTVKYADGKTYFNPGLPEVKKLVISGIKELISNYPGLSGIHYDDYFYPYPKDGADFDDNAAYEKYGNGKDKADWRRDNVNQLVKETYDAVKSINPDCSFGVSVFGIWANASSENTPVTGSDTNGLEAYSSLYCDALNWIDGGFVDYIAPQDYWSFTTSAAPFDNVARWWNANLEGKNVDLYIGHAAYKAADYPTGEIARQVEFCRSLLNYKGSIFYGYDDIKNNTGETASRLKELYSSQTYYSEPVPSGKEVTVT
;
A
#
# COMPACT_ATOMS: atom_id res chain seq x y z
N LYS A 1 13.61 7.37 -13.50
CA LYS A 1 13.82 7.73 -12.07
C LYS A 1 13.60 6.49 -11.20
N GLU A 2 14.57 6.12 -10.37
CA GLU A 2 14.41 5.02 -9.43
C GLU A 2 13.54 5.47 -8.25
N MET A 3 12.46 4.72 -7.94
CA MET A 3 11.66 4.93 -6.73
C MET A 3 12.47 4.50 -5.51
N ARG A 4 12.49 5.34 -4.49
CA ARG A 4 13.14 5.11 -3.20
C ARG A 4 12.16 5.54 -2.11
N GLY A 5 11.20 4.67 -1.86
CA GLY A 5 10.08 4.98 -1.00
C GLY A 5 10.24 4.42 0.42
N VAL A 6 9.54 5.03 1.36
CA VAL A 6 9.38 4.50 2.71
C VAL A 6 7.92 4.58 3.12
N TRP A 7 7.39 3.50 3.72
CA TRP A 7 6.04 3.49 4.29
C TRP A 7 6.02 4.12 5.67
N ILE A 8 5.06 5.01 5.87
CA ILE A 8 4.76 5.69 7.14
C ILE A 8 3.39 5.21 7.61
N ALA A 9 3.35 4.26 8.52
CA ALA A 9 2.12 3.68 9.03
C ALA A 9 1.54 4.52 10.18
N SER A 10 0.25 4.83 10.09
CA SER A 10 -0.50 5.54 11.14
C SER A 10 -1.37 4.62 11.97
N THR A 11 -1.75 3.46 11.43
CA THR A 11 -2.51 2.46 12.18
C THR A 11 -1.79 2.10 13.47
N LEU A 12 -2.53 2.04 14.59
CA LEU A 12 -2.00 1.75 15.92
C LEU A 12 -0.80 2.66 16.31
N ASN A 13 -0.66 3.82 15.71
CA ASN A 13 0.45 4.74 15.94
C ASN A 13 1.84 4.11 15.73
N ILE A 14 1.96 3.24 14.71
CA ILE A 14 3.22 2.52 14.44
C ILE A 14 4.37 3.50 14.15
N ASN A 15 4.18 4.43 13.20
CA ASN A 15 5.23 5.37 12.84
C ASN A 15 4.82 6.85 13.06
N PHE A 16 3.52 7.17 12.87
CA PHE A 16 3.01 8.54 12.98
C PHE A 16 1.50 8.55 13.28
N PRO A 17 1.04 9.44 14.17
CA PRO A 17 1.84 10.14 15.19
C PRO A 17 2.39 9.16 16.22
N SER A 18 3.43 9.55 16.96
CA SER A 18 4.03 8.71 18.00
C SER A 18 3.05 8.35 19.13
N GLU A 19 2.09 9.22 19.37
CA GLU A 19 0.96 9.01 20.30
C GLU A 19 -0.27 9.82 19.87
N GLN A 20 -1.41 9.47 20.42
CA GLN A 20 -2.67 10.17 20.17
C GLN A 20 -2.74 11.48 20.95
N GLY A 21 -3.41 12.47 20.39
CA GLY A 21 -3.71 13.73 21.09
C GLY A 21 -2.54 14.71 21.17
N LEU A 22 -1.54 14.57 20.32
CA LEU A 22 -0.44 15.52 20.22
C LEU A 22 -0.94 16.92 19.78
N SER A 23 -0.26 17.96 20.27
CA SER A 23 -0.47 19.34 19.82
C SER A 23 -0.13 19.51 18.33
N GLU A 24 -0.68 20.54 17.70
CA GLU A 24 -0.33 20.89 16.32
C GLU A 24 1.19 21.06 16.14
N SER A 25 1.85 21.70 17.08
CA SER A 25 3.31 21.92 17.03
C SER A 25 4.09 20.62 17.10
N ALA A 26 3.64 19.64 17.90
CA ALA A 26 4.26 18.33 18.00
C ALA A 26 4.03 17.51 16.72
N LEU A 27 2.82 17.52 16.17
CA LEU A 27 2.52 16.86 14.88
C LEU A 27 3.39 17.42 13.74
N LYS A 28 3.55 18.74 13.67
CA LYS A 28 4.46 19.39 12.71
C LYS A 28 5.90 18.94 12.89
N ALA A 29 6.39 18.92 14.13
CA ALA A 29 7.76 18.48 14.41
C ALA A 29 8.02 17.03 14.00
N GLU A 30 7.05 16.14 14.21
CA GLU A 30 7.15 14.74 13.77
C GLU A 30 7.18 14.63 12.24
N ILE A 31 6.30 15.33 11.53
CA ILE A 31 6.28 15.32 10.05
C ILE A 31 7.60 15.91 9.50
N ASP A 32 8.09 17.00 10.03
CA ASP A 32 9.37 17.58 9.63
C ASP A 32 10.52 16.58 9.86
N GLY A 33 10.53 15.87 10.99
CA GLY A 33 11.50 14.83 11.30
C GLY A 33 11.45 13.63 10.37
N ILE A 34 10.24 13.20 9.98
CA ILE A 34 10.03 12.12 9.01
C ILE A 34 10.65 12.50 7.65
N LEU A 35 10.35 13.68 7.15
CA LEU A 35 10.85 14.14 5.86
C LEU A 35 12.37 14.34 5.86
N GLU A 36 12.91 14.94 6.93
CA GLU A 36 14.35 15.13 7.07
C GLU A 36 15.10 13.79 7.14
N THR A 37 14.59 12.85 7.93
CA THR A 37 15.18 11.51 8.06
C THR A 37 15.13 10.75 6.74
N SER A 38 14.00 10.78 6.06
CA SER A 38 13.83 10.15 4.75
C SER A 38 14.79 10.73 3.72
N ALA A 39 14.92 12.05 3.65
CA ALA A 39 15.85 12.72 2.75
C ALA A 39 17.32 12.35 3.06
N LYS A 40 17.71 12.30 4.34
CA LYS A 40 19.07 11.92 4.78
C LYS A 40 19.40 10.48 4.41
N ALA A 41 18.42 9.60 4.39
CA ALA A 41 18.58 8.20 3.96
C ALA A 41 18.55 8.01 2.43
N GLY A 42 18.38 9.09 1.66
CA GLY A 42 18.34 9.05 0.20
C GLY A 42 16.97 8.69 -0.39
N MET A 43 15.90 8.73 0.40
CA MET A 43 14.54 8.51 -0.08
C MET A 43 14.04 9.69 -0.93
N ASN A 44 13.21 9.40 -1.93
CA ASN A 44 12.57 10.40 -2.78
C ASN A 44 11.04 10.31 -2.78
N ALA A 45 10.48 9.41 -1.97
CA ALA A 45 9.04 9.28 -1.79
C ALA A 45 8.70 8.79 -0.38
N VAL A 46 7.56 9.25 0.14
CA VAL A 46 6.90 8.72 1.33
C VAL A 46 5.52 8.18 0.96
N PHE A 47 5.20 7.00 1.45
CA PHE A 47 3.90 6.37 1.34
C PHE A 47 3.20 6.54 2.68
N PHE A 48 2.45 7.62 2.80
CA PHE A 48 1.87 8.07 4.06
C PHE A 48 0.47 7.51 4.25
N GLN A 49 0.27 6.68 5.28
CA GLN A 49 -1.01 6.07 5.59
C GLN A 49 -2.00 7.12 6.12
N VAL A 50 -2.82 7.63 5.22
CA VAL A 50 -3.78 8.72 5.50
C VAL A 50 -5.18 8.21 5.82
N ARG A 51 -5.46 6.93 5.47
CA ARG A 51 -6.71 6.26 5.81
C ARG A 51 -6.43 4.83 6.27
N PRO A 52 -6.03 4.68 7.56
CA PRO A 52 -5.68 3.37 8.15
C PRO A 52 -6.88 2.46 8.39
N ALA A 53 -8.06 3.06 8.49
CA ALA A 53 -9.36 2.42 8.67
C ALA A 53 -10.43 3.25 7.93
N ALA A 54 -11.70 3.14 8.29
CA ALA A 54 -12.75 4.01 7.76
C ALA A 54 -12.73 5.42 8.41
N ASP A 55 -11.56 6.03 8.44
CA ASP A 55 -11.25 7.32 9.04
C ASP A 55 -10.17 8.06 8.22
N ALA A 56 -9.85 9.30 8.56
CA ALA A 56 -8.95 10.13 7.78
C ALA A 56 -7.98 10.94 8.66
N LEU A 57 -6.71 11.02 8.22
CA LEU A 57 -5.68 11.93 8.75
C LEU A 57 -5.66 13.28 8.01
N TYR A 58 -6.71 13.55 7.27
CA TYR A 58 -6.91 14.75 6.46
C TYR A 58 -8.35 15.25 6.59
N LYS A 59 -8.64 16.43 6.10
CA LYS A 59 -10.01 16.97 6.11
C LYS A 59 -10.86 16.23 5.08
N SER A 60 -11.75 15.38 5.57
CA SER A 60 -12.70 14.62 4.75
C SER A 60 -14.14 14.99 5.08
N GLN A 61 -14.99 15.03 4.06
CA GLN A 61 -16.45 15.14 4.19
C GLN A 61 -17.11 13.75 4.21
N ILE A 62 -16.36 12.69 3.91
CA ILE A 62 -16.87 11.32 3.78
C ILE A 62 -16.51 10.47 4.99
N PHE A 63 -15.26 10.61 5.47
CA PHE A 63 -14.75 9.81 6.57
C PHE A 63 -14.50 10.68 7.81
N PRO A 64 -14.80 10.17 9.02
CA PRO A 64 -14.49 10.89 10.26
C PRO A 64 -12.98 11.05 10.45
N ALA A 65 -12.58 12.06 11.20
CA ALA A 65 -11.18 12.24 11.59
C ALA A 65 -10.69 11.03 12.40
N SER A 66 -9.45 10.61 12.14
CA SER A 66 -8.86 9.43 12.76
C SER A 66 -8.54 9.65 14.24
N LYS A 67 -8.92 8.68 15.07
CA LYS A 67 -8.54 8.64 16.50
C LYS A 67 -7.02 8.53 16.69
N TYR A 68 -6.29 7.97 15.74
CA TYR A 68 -4.84 7.83 15.85
C TYR A 68 -4.12 9.18 15.93
N VAL A 69 -4.74 10.26 15.45
CA VAL A 69 -4.21 11.61 15.58
C VAL A 69 -4.74 12.30 16.85
N SER A 70 -6.06 12.41 16.97
CA SER A 70 -6.69 13.22 18.04
C SER A 70 -6.99 12.46 19.33
N GLY A 71 -6.95 11.13 19.31
CA GLY A 71 -7.38 10.26 20.41
C GLY A 71 -8.87 9.91 20.40
N LYS A 72 -9.66 10.53 19.51
CA LYS A 72 -11.11 10.28 19.41
C LYS A 72 -11.56 10.29 17.95
N ASN A 73 -12.25 9.24 17.54
CA ASN A 73 -12.83 9.15 16.19
C ASN A 73 -13.83 10.30 15.94
N GLY A 74 -13.69 10.95 14.79
CA GLY A 74 -14.53 12.07 14.39
C GLY A 74 -14.15 13.43 14.96
N VAL A 75 -13.10 13.50 15.76
CA VAL A 75 -12.58 14.76 16.31
C VAL A 75 -11.28 15.12 15.60
N MET A 76 -11.24 16.30 14.98
CA MET A 76 -10.02 16.81 14.37
C MET A 76 -8.96 17.12 15.45
N PRO A 77 -7.66 17.05 15.08
CA PRO A 77 -6.60 17.49 15.98
C PRO A 77 -6.69 18.99 16.31
N GLU A 78 -5.83 19.45 17.21
CA GLU A 78 -5.74 20.85 17.62
C GLU A 78 -5.72 21.78 16.40
N ASN A 79 -6.49 22.88 16.46
CA ASN A 79 -6.65 23.88 15.39
C ASN A 79 -7.13 23.30 14.04
N ASN A 80 -7.82 22.17 14.04
CA ASN A 80 -8.23 21.46 12.83
C ASN A 80 -7.03 21.17 11.88
N PHE A 81 -5.89 20.84 12.47
CA PHE A 81 -4.66 20.60 11.74
C PHE A 81 -4.82 19.46 10.72
N ASP A 82 -4.36 19.69 9.50
CA ASP A 82 -4.39 18.72 8.41
C ASP A 82 -3.01 18.13 8.19
N CYS A 83 -2.83 16.89 8.64
CA CYS A 83 -1.54 16.20 8.55
C CYS A 83 -1.08 15.99 7.12
N LEU A 84 -2.02 15.68 6.20
CA LEU A 84 -1.70 15.43 4.80
C LEU A 84 -1.31 16.71 4.06
N GLU A 85 -2.06 17.76 4.23
CA GLU A 85 -1.75 19.08 3.63
C GLU A 85 -0.35 19.55 4.04
N TYR A 86 -0.05 19.44 5.34
CA TYR A 86 1.26 19.82 5.87
C TYR A 86 2.39 18.93 5.35
N MET A 87 2.18 17.61 5.28
CA MET A 87 3.15 16.67 4.71
C MET A 87 3.47 17.02 3.26
N ILE A 88 2.45 17.25 2.43
CA ILE A 88 2.61 17.61 1.02
C ILE A 88 3.39 18.93 0.87
N ASP A 89 3.06 19.94 1.68
CA ASP A 89 3.75 21.23 1.59
C ASP A 89 5.23 21.11 1.97
N LYS A 90 5.54 20.44 3.08
CA LYS A 90 6.91 20.31 3.59
C LYS A 90 7.77 19.36 2.75
N ALA A 91 7.19 18.34 2.13
CA ALA A 91 7.91 17.40 1.27
C ALA A 91 8.57 18.10 0.07
N LYS A 92 8.00 19.20 -0.42
CA LYS A 92 8.57 20.01 -1.51
C LYS A 92 9.98 20.49 -1.21
N LYS A 93 10.28 20.86 0.02
CA LYS A 93 11.60 21.32 0.47
C LYS A 93 12.69 20.28 0.21
N TYR A 94 12.32 19.01 0.28
CA TYR A 94 13.24 17.87 0.13
C TYR A 94 13.12 17.17 -1.24
N ASN A 95 12.26 17.68 -2.12
CA ASN A 95 11.93 17.04 -3.40
C ASN A 95 11.44 15.58 -3.19
N ILE A 96 10.64 15.36 -2.15
CA ILE A 96 10.04 14.08 -1.80
C ILE A 96 8.60 14.03 -2.33
N GLU A 97 8.27 12.96 -3.05
CA GLU A 97 6.91 12.66 -3.47
C GLU A 97 6.08 12.15 -2.28
N VAL A 98 4.81 12.57 -2.22
CA VAL A 98 3.87 12.07 -1.22
C VAL A 98 2.80 11.22 -1.89
N HIS A 99 2.76 9.94 -1.52
CA HIS A 99 1.74 9.00 -1.94
C HIS A 99 0.79 8.76 -0.77
N ALA A 100 -0.51 8.95 -0.99
CA ALA A 100 -1.54 8.68 0.02
C ALA A 100 -1.82 7.18 0.10
N TRP A 101 -1.40 6.56 1.19
CA TRP A 101 -1.69 5.15 1.45
C TRP A 101 -3.04 5.01 2.14
N VAL A 102 -3.92 4.23 1.54
CA VAL A 102 -5.31 4.00 1.94
C VAL A 102 -5.56 2.51 2.12
N ASN A 103 -6.16 2.13 3.25
CA ASN A 103 -6.77 0.82 3.43
C ASN A 103 -8.22 0.88 2.94
N PRO A 104 -8.58 0.24 1.82
CA PRO A 104 -9.89 0.47 1.20
C PRO A 104 -11.06 -0.11 2.00
N TYR A 105 -10.89 -1.24 2.68
CA TYR A 105 -12.00 -1.97 3.30
C TYR A 105 -11.94 -2.07 4.82
N ARG A 106 -10.83 -1.78 5.47
CA ARG A 106 -10.76 -1.85 6.92
C ARG A 106 -11.59 -0.77 7.57
N VAL A 107 -12.52 -1.16 8.45
CA VAL A 107 -13.36 -0.24 9.22
C VAL A 107 -12.71 0.10 10.55
N SER A 108 -12.23 -0.93 11.28
CA SER A 108 -11.55 -0.76 12.57
C SER A 108 -10.52 -1.85 12.80
N MET A 109 -9.58 -1.62 13.69
CA MET A 109 -8.56 -2.62 14.04
C MET A 109 -9.12 -3.63 15.05
N TYR A 110 -9.23 -3.29 16.32
CA TYR A 110 -9.67 -4.19 17.37
C TYR A 110 -10.95 -3.73 18.06
N GLU A 111 -11.34 -2.48 17.85
CA GLU A 111 -12.65 -1.99 18.27
C GLU A 111 -13.67 -2.46 17.26
N THR A 112 -14.54 -3.30 17.71
CA THR A 112 -15.55 -3.92 16.85
C THR A 112 -16.94 -3.36 17.07
N ASP A 113 -17.09 -2.48 18.05
CA ASP A 113 -18.35 -1.78 18.31
C ASP A 113 -18.44 -0.55 17.40
N ILE A 114 -19.14 -0.72 16.28
CA ILE A 114 -19.38 0.36 15.32
C ILE A 114 -20.24 1.48 15.91
N ASP A 115 -21.01 1.21 16.95
CA ASP A 115 -21.83 2.22 17.65
C ASP A 115 -20.94 3.23 18.41
N SER A 116 -19.70 2.86 18.75
CA SER A 116 -18.71 3.76 19.36
C SER A 116 -18.08 4.74 18.37
N LEU A 117 -18.23 4.51 17.06
CA LEU A 117 -17.72 5.40 16.04
C LEU A 117 -18.50 6.71 15.99
N SER A 118 -17.90 7.72 15.41
CA SER A 118 -18.54 9.02 15.18
C SER A 118 -19.81 8.90 14.32
N ASP A 119 -20.80 9.75 14.57
CA ASP A 119 -22.09 9.71 13.84
C ASP A 119 -21.95 9.95 12.34
N ASN A 120 -20.87 10.58 11.89
CA ASN A 120 -20.54 10.73 10.48
C ASN A 120 -19.72 9.56 9.90
N SER A 121 -19.49 8.50 10.65
CA SER A 121 -18.83 7.30 10.13
C SER A 121 -19.76 6.56 9.16
N PRO A 122 -19.33 6.28 7.93
CA PRO A 122 -20.12 5.47 6.99
C PRO A 122 -20.46 4.08 7.53
N ALA A 123 -19.59 3.49 8.34
CA ALA A 123 -19.81 2.18 8.95
C ALA A 123 -20.92 2.24 10.03
N LYS A 124 -21.00 3.33 10.79
CA LYS A 124 -22.07 3.54 11.76
C LYS A 124 -23.40 3.87 11.09
N GLN A 125 -23.36 4.67 10.03
CA GLN A 125 -24.56 5.04 9.26
C GLN A 125 -25.13 3.86 8.46
N HIS A 126 -24.25 2.94 8.04
CA HIS A 126 -24.55 1.78 7.20
C HIS A 126 -23.94 0.51 7.78
N PRO A 127 -24.42 0.03 8.95
CA PRO A 127 -23.88 -1.19 9.57
C PRO A 127 -24.01 -2.42 8.65
N GLU A 128 -24.98 -2.43 7.76
CA GLU A 128 -25.18 -3.45 6.74
C GLU A 128 -24.05 -3.54 5.69
N TYR A 129 -23.19 -2.54 5.61
CA TYR A 129 -21.99 -2.57 4.77
C TYR A 129 -20.83 -3.33 5.41
N THR A 130 -20.94 -3.69 6.68
CA THR A 130 -19.82 -4.18 7.48
C THR A 130 -19.89 -5.67 7.76
N VAL A 131 -18.71 -6.29 7.90
CA VAL A 131 -18.54 -7.67 8.35
C VAL A 131 -17.52 -7.68 9.48
N LYS A 132 -17.92 -8.26 10.60
CA LYS A 132 -17.00 -8.59 11.70
C LYS A 132 -16.34 -9.93 11.40
N TYR A 133 -15.00 -9.95 11.36
CA TYR A 133 -14.26 -11.14 11.01
C TYR A 133 -13.60 -11.80 12.23
N ALA A 134 -13.18 -13.06 12.06
CA ALA A 134 -12.59 -13.88 13.13
C ALA A 134 -11.24 -13.34 13.66
N ASP A 135 -10.58 -12.43 12.93
CA ASP A 135 -9.38 -11.74 13.38
C ASP A 135 -9.63 -10.61 14.41
N GLY A 136 -10.89 -10.41 14.80
CA GLY A 136 -11.31 -9.39 15.75
C GLY A 136 -11.51 -8.00 15.16
N LYS A 137 -11.38 -7.85 13.84
CA LYS A 137 -11.53 -6.58 13.12
C LYS A 137 -12.86 -6.50 12.39
N THR A 138 -13.25 -5.29 12.03
CA THR A 138 -14.42 -5.02 11.19
C THR A 138 -13.97 -4.50 9.84
N TYR A 139 -14.59 -4.99 8.79
CA TYR A 139 -14.32 -4.65 7.40
C TYR A 139 -15.58 -4.21 6.69
N PHE A 140 -15.46 -3.34 5.69
CA PHE A 140 -16.49 -3.20 4.68
C PHE A 140 -16.53 -4.45 3.80
N ASN A 141 -17.73 -4.83 3.37
CA ASN A 141 -17.93 -6.00 2.51
C ASN A 141 -17.57 -5.65 1.05
N PRO A 142 -16.49 -6.22 0.48
CA PRO A 142 -16.08 -5.93 -0.89
C PRO A 142 -17.10 -6.36 -1.96
N GLY A 143 -18.02 -7.24 -1.60
CA GLY A 143 -19.08 -7.75 -2.49
C GLY A 143 -20.25 -6.77 -2.69
N LEU A 144 -20.29 -5.65 -1.98
CA LEU A 144 -21.36 -4.67 -2.06
C LEU A 144 -21.01 -3.52 -3.03
N PRO A 145 -21.82 -3.28 -4.09
CA PRO A 145 -21.61 -2.15 -4.99
C PRO A 145 -21.59 -0.79 -4.29
N GLU A 146 -22.36 -0.64 -3.22
CA GLU A 146 -22.44 0.58 -2.40
C GLU A 146 -21.10 0.85 -1.69
N VAL A 147 -20.45 -0.19 -1.18
CA VAL A 147 -19.12 -0.10 -0.55
C VAL A 147 -18.07 0.31 -1.58
N LYS A 148 -18.08 -0.29 -2.77
CA LYS A 148 -17.16 0.12 -3.85
C LYS A 148 -17.32 1.60 -4.19
N LYS A 149 -18.55 2.09 -4.33
CA LYS A 149 -18.84 3.52 -4.57
C LYS A 149 -18.33 4.41 -3.45
N LEU A 150 -18.51 4.00 -2.19
CA LEU A 150 -18.00 4.73 -1.01
C LEU A 150 -16.48 4.87 -1.07
N VAL A 151 -15.77 3.78 -1.29
CA VAL A 151 -14.30 3.78 -1.37
C VAL A 151 -13.81 4.70 -2.48
N ILE A 152 -14.38 4.59 -3.68
CA ILE A 152 -14.01 5.41 -4.85
C ILE A 152 -14.35 6.89 -4.61
N SER A 153 -15.46 7.21 -3.96
CA SER A 153 -15.79 8.59 -3.59
C SER A 153 -14.74 9.19 -2.67
N GLY A 154 -14.22 8.42 -1.71
CA GLY A 154 -13.11 8.85 -0.86
C GLY A 154 -11.81 9.10 -1.62
N ILE A 155 -11.51 8.29 -2.64
CA ILE A 155 -10.34 8.52 -3.50
C ILE A 155 -10.51 9.78 -4.34
N LYS A 156 -11.69 9.99 -4.92
CA LYS A 156 -12.00 11.22 -5.68
C LYS A 156 -11.86 12.46 -4.81
N GLU A 157 -12.36 12.41 -3.57
CA GLU A 157 -12.19 13.49 -2.59
C GLU A 157 -10.71 13.79 -2.33
N LEU A 158 -9.89 12.77 -2.07
CA LEU A 158 -8.45 12.92 -1.86
C LEU A 158 -7.77 13.63 -3.01
N ILE A 159 -7.94 13.15 -4.23
CA ILE A 159 -7.26 13.69 -5.41
C ILE A 159 -7.73 15.12 -5.72
N SER A 160 -9.02 15.38 -5.55
CA SER A 160 -9.60 16.72 -5.83
C SER A 160 -9.15 17.76 -4.82
N ASN A 161 -9.05 17.39 -3.53
CA ASN A 161 -8.71 18.32 -2.46
C ASN A 161 -7.20 18.47 -2.25
N TYR A 162 -6.40 17.47 -2.68
CA TYR A 162 -4.96 17.46 -2.48
C TYR A 162 -4.21 17.29 -3.82
N PRO A 163 -4.24 18.31 -4.69
CA PRO A 163 -3.63 18.22 -6.03
C PRO A 163 -2.10 18.07 -6.01
N GLY A 164 -1.47 18.27 -4.86
CA GLY A 164 -0.04 18.03 -4.65
C GLY A 164 0.34 16.58 -4.37
N LEU A 165 -0.63 15.66 -4.30
CA LEU A 165 -0.34 14.23 -4.19
C LEU A 165 0.33 13.71 -5.46
N SER A 166 1.40 12.95 -5.27
CA SER A 166 2.10 12.26 -6.37
C SER A 166 1.46 10.91 -6.70
N GLY A 167 0.73 10.32 -5.75
CA GLY A 167 0.06 9.05 -5.97
C GLY A 167 -0.97 8.67 -4.90
N ILE A 168 -1.80 7.70 -5.29
CA ILE A 168 -2.68 6.92 -4.42
C ILE A 168 -2.11 5.51 -4.34
N HIS A 169 -2.08 4.96 -3.13
CA HIS A 169 -1.49 3.66 -2.84
C HIS A 169 -2.46 2.80 -2.02
N TYR A 170 -2.76 1.60 -2.51
CA TYR A 170 -3.40 0.56 -1.71
C TYR A 170 -2.36 -0.44 -1.23
N ASP A 171 -2.61 -1.05 -0.07
CA ASP A 171 -1.86 -2.20 0.40
C ASP A 171 -2.52 -3.54 0.00
N ASP A 172 -2.22 -4.62 0.70
CA ASP A 172 -2.72 -5.97 0.42
C ASP A 172 -3.98 -6.35 1.20
N TYR A 173 -4.55 -5.41 1.99
CA TYR A 173 -5.74 -5.68 2.82
C TYR A 173 -7.04 -5.36 2.07
N PHE A 174 -7.41 -6.25 1.13
CA PHE A 174 -8.74 -6.24 0.51
C PHE A 174 -9.69 -7.16 1.29
N TYR A 175 -9.77 -8.45 0.96
CA TYR A 175 -10.31 -9.43 1.89
C TYR A 175 -9.29 -9.69 3.01
N PRO A 176 -9.73 -9.99 4.24
CA PRO A 176 -8.79 -10.21 5.34
C PRO A 176 -7.93 -11.47 5.14
N TYR A 177 -6.78 -11.50 5.80
CA TYR A 177 -5.97 -12.70 5.89
C TYR A 177 -6.76 -13.84 6.54
N PRO A 178 -6.61 -15.10 6.07
CA PRO A 178 -7.29 -16.25 6.66
C PRO A 178 -7.02 -16.36 8.16
N LYS A 179 -8.06 -16.62 8.93
CA LYS A 179 -7.97 -16.76 10.38
C LYS A 179 -8.78 -17.98 10.85
N ASP A 180 -8.09 -18.98 11.42
CA ASP A 180 -8.68 -20.14 12.08
C ASP A 180 -9.73 -20.90 11.24
N GLY A 181 -9.58 -20.90 9.92
CA GLY A 181 -10.51 -21.54 8.98
C GLY A 181 -11.87 -20.85 8.83
N ALA A 182 -12.03 -19.67 9.41
CA ALA A 182 -13.26 -18.89 9.26
C ALA A 182 -13.40 -18.36 7.84
N ASP A 183 -14.62 -18.47 7.28
CA ASP A 183 -14.96 -17.77 6.04
C ASP A 183 -15.35 -16.32 6.33
N PHE A 184 -15.14 -15.44 5.36
CA PHE A 184 -15.64 -14.07 5.41
C PHE A 184 -17.12 -14.08 5.10
N ASP A 185 -17.94 -13.44 5.95
CA ASP A 185 -19.40 -13.49 5.85
C ASP A 185 -19.94 -12.52 4.78
N ASP A 186 -19.75 -12.88 3.52
CA ASP A 186 -20.28 -12.18 2.34
C ASP A 186 -21.34 -13.00 1.59
N ASN A 187 -21.89 -14.03 2.22
CA ASN A 187 -22.82 -14.96 1.57
C ASN A 187 -24.05 -14.27 0.96
N ALA A 188 -24.68 -13.36 1.69
CA ALA A 188 -25.86 -12.63 1.20
C ALA A 188 -25.53 -11.75 -0.04
N ALA A 189 -24.33 -11.15 -0.05
CA ALA A 189 -23.86 -10.39 -1.21
C ALA A 189 -23.55 -11.32 -2.40
N TYR A 190 -22.95 -12.48 -2.14
CA TYR A 190 -22.68 -13.48 -3.16
C TYR A 190 -23.96 -14.04 -3.78
N GLU A 191 -24.96 -14.38 -2.97
CA GLU A 191 -26.27 -14.82 -3.47
C GLU A 191 -26.91 -13.78 -4.39
N LYS A 192 -26.77 -12.51 -4.06
CA LYS A 192 -27.37 -11.40 -4.82
C LYS A 192 -26.59 -11.02 -6.07
N TYR A 193 -25.25 -11.03 -6.00
CA TYR A 193 -24.36 -10.44 -7.01
C TYR A 193 -23.38 -11.43 -7.65
N GLY A 194 -23.37 -12.68 -7.23
CA GLY A 194 -22.42 -13.71 -7.71
C GLY A 194 -22.63 -14.12 -9.17
N ASN A 195 -23.84 -13.95 -9.69
CA ASN A 195 -24.18 -14.23 -11.09
C ASN A 195 -23.74 -15.62 -11.60
N GLY A 196 -23.78 -16.63 -10.72
CA GLY A 196 -23.39 -18.00 -11.05
C GLY A 196 -21.89 -18.27 -11.14
N LYS A 197 -21.04 -17.31 -10.82
CA LYS A 197 -19.60 -17.51 -10.71
C LYS A 197 -19.25 -18.33 -9.47
N ASP A 198 -18.11 -19.00 -9.52
CA ASP A 198 -17.48 -19.53 -8.30
C ASP A 198 -17.22 -18.40 -7.30
N LYS A 199 -17.37 -18.68 -6.00
CA LYS A 199 -17.27 -17.66 -4.96
C LYS A 199 -15.87 -17.00 -4.89
N ALA A 200 -14.82 -17.77 -5.09
CA ALA A 200 -13.46 -17.24 -5.10
C ALA A 200 -13.21 -16.34 -6.32
N ASP A 201 -13.71 -16.73 -7.49
CA ASP A 201 -13.65 -15.90 -8.70
C ASP A 201 -14.47 -14.62 -8.54
N TRP A 202 -15.64 -14.70 -7.93
CA TRP A 202 -16.45 -13.51 -7.64
C TRP A 202 -15.75 -12.56 -6.66
N ARG A 203 -15.08 -13.08 -5.64
CA ARG A 203 -14.28 -12.26 -4.70
C ARG A 203 -13.12 -11.57 -5.43
N ARG A 204 -12.39 -12.29 -6.29
CA ARG A 204 -11.34 -11.68 -7.13
C ARG A 204 -11.89 -10.60 -8.05
N ASP A 205 -13.04 -10.83 -8.66
CA ASP A 205 -13.71 -9.83 -9.51
C ASP A 205 -14.09 -8.57 -8.73
N ASN A 206 -14.57 -8.69 -7.48
CA ASN A 206 -14.89 -7.52 -6.65
C ASN A 206 -13.65 -6.65 -6.43
N VAL A 207 -12.50 -7.27 -6.16
CA VAL A 207 -11.23 -6.56 -5.98
C VAL A 207 -10.73 -5.99 -7.31
N ASN A 208 -10.80 -6.76 -8.41
CA ASN A 208 -10.41 -6.31 -9.75
C ASN A 208 -11.21 -5.07 -10.18
N GLN A 209 -12.52 -5.06 -9.95
CA GLN A 209 -13.37 -3.92 -10.25
C GLN A 209 -13.01 -2.69 -9.40
N LEU A 210 -12.76 -2.86 -8.09
CA LEU A 210 -12.30 -1.75 -7.25
C LEU A 210 -11.01 -1.15 -7.80
N VAL A 211 -10.00 -1.97 -8.08
CA VAL A 211 -8.70 -1.51 -8.58
C VAL A 211 -8.86 -0.76 -9.90
N LYS A 212 -9.59 -1.35 -10.85
CA LYS A 212 -9.87 -0.72 -12.16
C LYS A 212 -10.59 0.62 -12.00
N GLU A 213 -11.70 0.65 -11.26
CA GLU A 213 -12.49 1.88 -11.10
C GLU A 213 -11.75 2.94 -10.28
N THR A 214 -10.87 2.54 -9.37
CA THR A 214 -9.96 3.47 -8.68
C THR A 214 -8.98 4.08 -9.68
N TYR A 215 -8.33 3.28 -10.51
CA TYR A 215 -7.43 3.76 -11.56
C TYR A 215 -8.13 4.77 -12.49
N ASP A 216 -9.31 4.39 -13.00
CA ASP A 216 -10.10 5.26 -13.87
C ASP A 216 -10.45 6.58 -13.18
N ALA A 217 -10.82 6.54 -11.90
CA ALA A 217 -11.13 7.73 -11.10
C ALA A 217 -9.91 8.63 -10.91
N VAL A 218 -8.75 8.05 -10.57
CA VAL A 218 -7.49 8.78 -10.40
C VAL A 218 -7.13 9.47 -11.71
N LYS A 219 -7.08 8.74 -12.81
CA LYS A 219 -6.68 9.27 -14.11
C LYS A 219 -7.65 10.29 -14.68
N SER A 220 -8.94 10.19 -14.37
CA SER A 220 -9.93 11.16 -14.82
C SER A 220 -9.80 12.53 -14.14
N ILE A 221 -9.30 12.58 -12.90
CA ILE A 221 -9.16 13.83 -12.12
C ILE A 221 -7.76 14.41 -12.26
N ASN A 222 -6.73 13.57 -12.11
CA ASN A 222 -5.33 13.96 -12.22
C ASN A 222 -4.53 12.86 -12.96
N PRO A 223 -4.32 12.99 -14.26
CA PRO A 223 -3.57 12.01 -15.05
C PRO A 223 -2.12 11.79 -14.58
N ASP A 224 -1.52 12.80 -13.94
CA ASP A 224 -0.14 12.75 -13.44
C ASP A 224 -0.03 12.07 -12.08
N CYS A 225 -1.14 11.92 -11.35
CA CYS A 225 -1.18 11.18 -10.09
C CYS A 225 -1.08 9.69 -10.38
N SER A 226 -0.09 9.02 -9.80
CA SER A 226 0.07 7.57 -9.96
C SER A 226 -0.90 6.80 -9.05
N PHE A 227 -1.29 5.60 -9.51
CA PHE A 227 -2.01 4.64 -8.67
C PHE A 227 -1.30 3.29 -8.69
N GLY A 228 -1.05 2.73 -7.53
CA GLY A 228 -0.44 1.42 -7.40
C GLY A 228 -0.83 0.69 -6.13
N VAL A 229 -0.41 -0.57 -6.06
CA VAL A 229 -0.79 -1.49 -4.98
C VAL A 229 0.43 -2.24 -4.49
N SER A 230 0.62 -2.28 -3.16
CA SER A 230 1.58 -3.21 -2.55
C SER A 230 0.86 -4.50 -2.18
N VAL A 231 1.06 -5.51 -3.01
CA VAL A 231 0.45 -6.84 -2.86
C VAL A 231 1.30 -7.75 -1.98
N PHE A 232 0.71 -8.82 -1.47
CA PHE A 232 1.46 -9.88 -0.84
C PHE A 232 2.49 -10.48 -1.82
N GLY A 233 3.71 -10.75 -1.34
CA GLY A 233 4.85 -11.08 -2.20
C GLY A 233 4.68 -12.35 -3.05
N ILE A 234 4.00 -13.38 -2.52
CA ILE A 234 3.69 -14.61 -3.25
C ILE A 234 2.31 -14.47 -3.90
N TRP A 235 2.27 -14.34 -5.23
CA TRP A 235 0.99 -14.34 -5.95
C TRP A 235 0.37 -15.74 -5.93
N ALA A 236 1.13 -16.79 -6.30
CA ALA A 236 0.85 -18.21 -6.13
C ALA A 236 2.16 -18.98 -6.03
N ASN A 237 2.14 -20.16 -5.45
CA ASN A 237 3.27 -21.08 -5.45
C ASN A 237 3.35 -21.84 -6.78
N ALA A 238 4.54 -22.25 -7.21
CA ALA A 238 4.71 -23.02 -8.44
C ALA A 238 3.99 -24.39 -8.41
N SER A 239 3.78 -24.93 -7.19
CA SER A 239 3.06 -26.19 -6.97
C SER A 239 1.54 -26.04 -6.97
N SER A 240 1.01 -24.81 -7.03
CA SER A 240 -0.44 -24.58 -6.96
C SER A 240 -1.11 -24.96 -8.27
N GLU A 241 -2.19 -25.72 -8.14
CA GLU A 241 -3.07 -26.06 -9.24
C GLU A 241 -4.17 -25.00 -9.40
N ASN A 242 -4.78 -24.94 -10.58
CA ASN A 242 -5.91 -24.05 -10.87
C ASN A 242 -5.58 -22.55 -10.82
N THR A 243 -4.35 -22.17 -11.07
CA THR A 243 -3.94 -20.80 -11.32
C THR A 243 -3.74 -20.54 -12.81
N PRO A 244 -4.08 -19.35 -13.35
CA PRO A 244 -3.94 -19.06 -14.78
C PRO A 244 -2.48 -19.01 -15.25
N VAL A 245 -1.55 -18.82 -14.33
CA VAL A 245 -0.10 -18.73 -14.57
C VAL A 245 0.62 -19.53 -13.48
N THR A 246 1.73 -20.19 -13.83
CA THR A 246 2.59 -20.85 -12.85
C THR A 246 3.15 -19.84 -11.85
N GLY A 247 3.00 -20.11 -10.57
CA GLY A 247 3.47 -19.27 -9.49
C GLY A 247 4.99 -19.26 -9.31
N SER A 248 5.46 -18.56 -8.31
CA SER A 248 6.88 -18.53 -7.92
C SER A 248 7.32 -19.84 -7.26
N ASP A 249 8.62 -20.14 -7.33
CA ASP A 249 9.21 -21.26 -6.59
C ASP A 249 9.28 -20.91 -5.10
N THR A 250 8.13 -21.08 -4.46
CA THR A 250 7.87 -20.71 -3.06
C THR A 250 6.92 -21.72 -2.43
N ASN A 251 6.81 -21.67 -1.10
CA ASN A 251 5.86 -22.45 -0.33
C ASN A 251 5.32 -21.59 0.81
N GLY A 252 4.22 -20.90 0.57
CA GLY A 252 3.61 -19.98 1.55
C GLY A 252 2.17 -19.62 1.21
N LEU A 253 1.59 -18.71 1.99
CA LEU A 253 0.29 -18.13 1.71
C LEU A 253 0.33 -17.45 0.33
N GLU A 254 -0.78 -17.51 -0.39
CA GLU A 254 -0.91 -17.00 -1.75
C GLU A 254 -1.90 -15.83 -1.82
N ALA A 255 -1.54 -14.79 -2.54
CA ALA A 255 -2.42 -13.66 -2.78
C ALA A 255 -3.65 -14.06 -3.62
N TYR A 256 -3.43 -14.84 -4.68
CA TYR A 256 -4.48 -15.23 -5.62
C TYR A 256 -5.59 -16.07 -4.97
N SER A 257 -5.22 -17.13 -4.27
CA SER A 257 -6.18 -18.09 -3.72
C SER A 257 -6.69 -17.74 -2.33
N SER A 258 -5.84 -17.14 -1.49
CA SER A 258 -6.15 -16.89 -0.08
C SER A 258 -6.61 -15.46 0.22
N LEU A 259 -6.13 -14.48 -0.54
CA LEU A 259 -6.47 -13.05 -0.35
C LEU A 259 -7.36 -12.50 -1.48
N TYR A 260 -7.66 -13.33 -2.47
CA TYR A 260 -8.47 -12.95 -3.64
C TYR A 260 -7.91 -11.73 -4.40
N CYS A 261 -6.56 -11.62 -4.43
CA CYS A 261 -5.83 -10.56 -5.11
C CYS A 261 -5.21 -11.07 -6.40
N ASP A 262 -5.77 -10.67 -7.54
CA ASP A 262 -5.27 -11.04 -8.87
C ASP A 262 -4.48 -9.90 -9.50
N ALA A 263 -3.28 -9.65 -8.96
CA ALA A 263 -2.43 -8.55 -9.43
C ALA A 263 -2.02 -8.69 -10.91
N LEU A 264 -1.92 -9.91 -11.44
CA LEU A 264 -1.62 -10.11 -12.87
C LEU A 264 -2.75 -9.59 -13.76
N ASN A 265 -4.01 -9.72 -13.33
CA ASN A 265 -5.15 -9.12 -14.03
C ASN A 265 -5.03 -7.59 -14.09
N TRP A 266 -4.57 -6.95 -13.02
CA TRP A 266 -4.41 -5.49 -13.00
C TRP A 266 -3.25 -5.02 -13.87
N ILE A 267 -2.15 -5.78 -13.89
CA ILE A 267 -0.98 -5.53 -14.73
C ILE A 267 -1.35 -5.68 -16.21
N ASP A 268 -2.01 -6.77 -16.56
CA ASP A 268 -2.43 -7.08 -17.93
C ASP A 268 -3.46 -6.07 -18.47
N GLY A 269 -4.36 -5.64 -17.59
CA GLY A 269 -5.38 -4.64 -17.92
C GLY A 269 -4.86 -3.19 -17.94
N GLY A 270 -3.65 -2.93 -17.43
CA GLY A 270 -3.12 -1.59 -17.26
C GLY A 270 -3.91 -0.75 -16.26
N PHE A 271 -4.41 -1.38 -15.18
CA PHE A 271 -5.24 -0.74 -14.14
C PHE A 271 -4.42 -0.24 -12.95
N VAL A 272 -3.10 -0.29 -13.05
CA VAL A 272 -2.15 0.27 -12.08
C VAL A 272 -0.97 0.89 -12.83
N ASP A 273 -0.38 1.95 -12.28
CA ASP A 273 0.87 2.52 -12.81
C ASP A 273 2.09 1.74 -12.31
N TYR A 274 1.99 1.17 -11.13
CA TYR A 274 3.02 0.31 -10.54
C TYR A 274 2.41 -0.78 -9.67
N ILE A 275 3.20 -1.84 -9.46
CA ILE A 275 2.94 -2.88 -8.47
C ILE A 275 4.14 -2.95 -7.53
N ALA A 276 3.88 -3.14 -6.23
CA ALA A 276 4.92 -3.19 -5.22
C ALA A 276 4.77 -4.45 -4.35
N PRO A 277 5.19 -5.64 -4.83
CA PRO A 277 5.13 -6.85 -4.04
C PRO A 277 5.92 -6.73 -2.74
N GLN A 278 5.32 -7.15 -1.63
CA GLN A 278 5.94 -7.19 -0.32
C GLN A 278 6.83 -8.43 -0.23
N ASP A 279 8.07 -8.30 -0.68
CA ASP A 279 9.06 -9.37 -0.66
C ASP A 279 9.80 -9.35 0.69
N TYR A 280 9.09 -9.78 1.73
CA TYR A 280 9.52 -9.66 3.14
C TYR A 280 10.27 -10.89 3.64
N TRP A 281 11.14 -11.42 2.81
CA TRP A 281 12.00 -12.57 3.11
C TRP A 281 13.47 -12.24 2.87
N SER A 282 14.37 -13.07 3.44
CA SER A 282 15.79 -12.99 3.13
C SER A 282 16.15 -13.87 1.92
N PHE A 283 17.33 -13.67 1.35
CA PHE A 283 17.86 -14.58 0.32
C PHE A 283 17.93 -16.03 0.78
N THR A 284 18.06 -16.25 2.10
CA THR A 284 18.23 -17.58 2.69
C THR A 284 16.94 -18.19 3.25
N THR A 285 15.80 -17.53 3.08
CA THR A 285 14.50 -18.06 3.52
C THR A 285 14.08 -19.21 2.61
N SER A 286 14.15 -20.45 3.11
CA SER A 286 13.93 -21.65 2.28
C SER A 286 12.53 -21.72 1.64
N ALA A 287 11.50 -21.23 2.34
CA ALA A 287 10.12 -21.28 1.84
C ALA A 287 9.84 -20.20 0.78
N ALA A 288 10.56 -19.10 0.80
CA ALA A 288 10.39 -18.01 -0.14
C ALA A 288 11.71 -17.20 -0.21
N PRO A 289 12.72 -17.70 -0.95
CA PRO A 289 13.95 -16.93 -1.16
C PRO A 289 13.64 -15.60 -1.85
N PHE A 290 14.18 -14.50 -1.34
CA PHE A 290 13.94 -13.16 -1.86
C PHE A 290 14.10 -13.08 -3.39
N ASP A 291 15.18 -13.64 -3.91
CA ASP A 291 15.47 -13.58 -5.34
C ASP A 291 14.49 -14.38 -6.20
N ASN A 292 13.93 -15.50 -5.69
CA ASN A 292 12.89 -16.25 -6.40
C ASN A 292 11.63 -15.41 -6.57
N VAL A 293 11.19 -14.72 -5.52
CA VAL A 293 10.02 -13.85 -5.53
C VAL A 293 10.25 -12.67 -6.48
N ALA A 294 11.35 -11.95 -6.33
CA ALA A 294 11.67 -10.79 -7.16
C ALA A 294 11.81 -11.15 -8.66
N ARG A 295 12.46 -12.28 -8.98
CA ARG A 295 12.58 -12.77 -10.38
C ARG A 295 11.23 -13.12 -10.99
N TRP A 296 10.34 -13.75 -10.19
CA TRP A 296 9.02 -14.11 -10.67
C TRP A 296 8.20 -12.86 -11.06
N TRP A 297 8.19 -11.83 -10.20
CA TRP A 297 7.51 -10.58 -10.52
C TRP A 297 8.14 -9.90 -11.73
N ASN A 298 9.48 -9.83 -11.79
CA ASN A 298 10.18 -9.25 -12.94
C ASN A 298 9.78 -9.92 -14.26
N ALA A 299 9.70 -11.25 -14.29
CA ALA A 299 9.31 -11.99 -15.50
C ALA A 299 7.86 -11.70 -15.92
N ASN A 300 6.94 -11.56 -14.96
CA ASN A 300 5.53 -11.30 -15.26
C ASN A 300 5.23 -9.83 -15.63
N LEU A 301 6.18 -8.93 -15.49
CA LEU A 301 6.08 -7.55 -15.97
C LEU A 301 6.79 -7.31 -17.31
N GLU A 302 7.38 -8.34 -17.92
CA GLU A 302 8.03 -8.20 -19.23
C GLU A 302 7.03 -7.71 -20.30
N GLY A 303 7.36 -6.61 -20.96
CA GLY A 303 6.52 -6.00 -21.99
C GLY A 303 5.27 -5.29 -21.48
N LYS A 304 5.10 -5.13 -20.15
CA LYS A 304 3.98 -4.40 -19.55
C LYS A 304 4.36 -2.94 -19.30
N ASN A 305 3.36 -2.06 -19.36
CA ASN A 305 3.53 -0.64 -19.04
C ASN A 305 3.17 -0.38 -17.57
N VAL A 306 3.72 -1.17 -16.67
CA VAL A 306 3.54 -1.09 -15.22
C VAL A 306 4.92 -1.16 -14.58
N ASP A 307 5.23 -0.23 -13.68
CA ASP A 307 6.51 -0.20 -12.98
C ASP A 307 6.55 -1.28 -11.88
N LEU A 308 7.67 -1.97 -11.75
CA LEU A 308 7.93 -2.89 -10.64
C LEU A 308 8.71 -2.17 -9.55
N TYR A 309 8.08 -1.94 -8.41
CA TYR A 309 8.76 -1.60 -7.17
C TYR A 309 8.79 -2.83 -6.28
N ILE A 310 9.90 -3.06 -5.58
CA ILE A 310 9.99 -4.16 -4.61
C ILE A 310 9.83 -3.59 -3.21
N GLY A 311 8.94 -4.21 -2.42
CA GLY A 311 8.78 -3.93 -1.00
C GLY A 311 9.78 -4.72 -0.17
N HIS A 312 10.55 -4.04 0.69
CA HIS A 312 11.57 -4.67 1.54
C HIS A 312 11.20 -4.57 3.02
N ALA A 313 11.46 -5.65 3.77
CA ALA A 313 11.21 -5.73 5.21
C ALA A 313 12.36 -5.11 6.02
N ALA A 314 12.47 -3.79 6.06
CA ALA A 314 13.46 -3.12 6.89
C ALA A 314 13.31 -3.48 8.38
N TYR A 315 12.10 -3.78 8.84
CA TYR A 315 11.82 -4.20 10.23
C TYR A 315 12.41 -5.58 10.60
N LYS A 316 12.78 -6.40 9.60
CA LYS A 316 13.46 -7.68 9.81
C LYS A 316 14.98 -7.56 9.69
N ALA A 317 15.50 -6.38 9.38
CA ALA A 317 16.93 -6.21 9.10
C ALA A 317 17.85 -6.57 10.28
N ALA A 318 17.35 -6.53 11.52
CA ALA A 318 18.08 -6.99 12.70
C ALA A 318 18.28 -8.52 12.72
N ASP A 319 17.34 -9.27 12.12
CA ASP A 319 17.36 -10.74 12.07
C ASP A 319 18.09 -11.26 10.82
N TYR A 320 18.38 -10.37 9.87
CA TYR A 320 19.07 -10.69 8.63
C TYR A 320 20.60 -10.49 8.76
N PRO A 321 21.41 -11.08 7.88
CA PRO A 321 22.80 -10.70 7.77
C PRO A 321 22.95 -9.18 7.56
N THR A 322 23.85 -8.55 8.29
CA THR A 322 24.05 -7.10 8.22
C THR A 322 24.18 -6.59 6.78
N GLY A 323 23.43 -5.57 6.44
CA GLY A 323 23.40 -4.96 5.10
C GLY A 323 22.62 -5.76 4.06
N GLU A 324 21.81 -6.75 4.45
CA GLU A 324 21.04 -7.54 3.49
C GLU A 324 20.05 -6.70 2.69
N ILE A 325 19.36 -5.74 3.30
CA ILE A 325 18.41 -4.88 2.59
C ILE A 325 19.09 -4.14 1.44
N ALA A 326 20.28 -3.60 1.65
CA ALA A 326 21.02 -2.94 0.56
C ALA A 326 21.44 -3.93 -0.54
N ARG A 327 21.87 -5.16 -0.18
CA ARG A 327 22.15 -6.23 -1.16
C ARG A 327 20.90 -6.66 -1.94
N GLN A 328 19.73 -6.66 -1.31
CA GLN A 328 18.47 -6.91 -2.01
C GLN A 328 18.21 -5.83 -3.08
N VAL A 329 18.45 -4.57 -2.77
CA VAL A 329 18.32 -3.47 -3.75
C VAL A 329 19.34 -3.63 -4.89
N GLU A 330 20.60 -3.93 -4.58
CA GLU A 330 21.63 -4.19 -5.60
C GLU A 330 21.23 -5.33 -6.54
N PHE A 331 20.72 -6.42 -5.97
CA PHE A 331 20.21 -7.54 -6.76
C PHE A 331 19.06 -7.09 -7.67
N CYS A 332 18.06 -6.37 -7.11
CA CYS A 332 16.90 -5.90 -7.89
C CYS A 332 17.29 -5.00 -9.05
N ARG A 333 18.35 -4.20 -8.92
CA ARG A 333 18.88 -3.36 -10.00
C ARG A 333 19.39 -4.17 -11.20
N SER A 334 19.67 -5.47 -11.03
CA SER A 334 20.00 -6.38 -12.13
C SER A 334 18.77 -6.88 -12.91
N LEU A 335 17.56 -6.63 -12.41
CA LEU A 335 16.30 -7.07 -13.01
C LEU A 335 15.79 -6.01 -14.01
N LEU A 336 15.42 -6.44 -15.19
CA LEU A 336 15.11 -5.55 -16.33
C LEU A 336 13.92 -4.60 -16.05
N ASN A 337 12.89 -5.11 -15.38
CA ASN A 337 11.64 -4.36 -15.14
C ASN A 337 11.63 -3.65 -13.78
N TYR A 338 12.68 -3.79 -12.96
CA TYR A 338 12.77 -3.09 -11.69
C TYR A 338 12.90 -1.58 -11.89
N LYS A 339 12.08 -0.82 -11.15
CA LYS A 339 12.05 0.65 -11.18
C LYS A 339 12.22 1.29 -9.80
N GLY A 340 12.37 0.49 -8.75
CA GLY A 340 12.66 1.02 -7.43
C GLY A 340 12.22 0.13 -6.28
N SER A 341 12.43 0.65 -5.09
CA SER A 341 12.19 -0.03 -3.81
C SER A 341 11.34 0.82 -2.88
N ILE A 342 10.57 0.14 -2.02
CA ILE A 342 9.83 0.77 -0.92
C ILE A 342 10.15 -0.02 0.36
N PHE A 343 10.49 0.69 1.44
CA PHE A 343 10.96 0.07 2.69
C PHE A 343 9.90 0.14 3.79
N TYR A 344 9.60 -1.00 4.40
CA TYR A 344 8.72 -1.07 5.56
C TYR A 344 9.53 -1.44 6.81
N GLY A 345 9.71 -0.51 7.75
CA GLY A 345 8.99 0.75 7.89
C GLY A 345 9.93 1.89 8.27
N TYR A 346 9.30 3.06 8.44
CA TYR A 346 10.03 4.30 8.73
C TYR A 346 10.93 4.23 9.97
N ASP A 347 10.46 3.64 11.07
CA ASP A 347 11.26 3.58 12.31
C ASP A 347 12.57 2.81 12.13
N ASP A 348 12.59 1.83 11.24
CA ASP A 348 13.80 1.05 10.95
C ASP A 348 14.80 1.84 10.10
N ILE A 349 14.30 2.70 9.21
CA ILE A 349 15.16 3.67 8.52
C ILE A 349 15.69 4.71 9.50
N LYS A 350 14.85 5.26 10.38
CA LYS A 350 15.22 6.22 11.41
C LYS A 350 16.27 5.66 12.37
N ASN A 351 16.10 4.44 12.82
CA ASN A 351 16.97 3.76 13.79
C ASN A 351 18.17 3.07 13.13
N ASN A 352 18.28 3.12 11.80
CA ASN A 352 19.32 2.43 11.03
C ASN A 352 19.42 0.92 11.36
N THR A 353 18.26 0.26 11.52
CA THR A 353 18.18 -1.17 11.86
C THR A 353 18.97 -2.00 10.85
N GLY A 354 19.89 -2.87 11.33
CA GLY A 354 20.76 -3.70 10.49
C GLY A 354 21.64 -2.91 9.51
N GLU A 355 22.00 -1.67 9.84
CA GLU A 355 22.73 -0.72 8.99
C GLU A 355 21.97 -0.33 7.70
N THR A 356 20.66 -0.51 7.67
CA THR A 356 19.86 -0.32 6.44
C THR A 356 19.97 1.09 5.88
N ALA A 357 19.70 2.12 6.69
CA ALA A 357 19.69 3.50 6.21
C ALA A 357 21.07 3.99 5.76
N SER A 358 22.14 3.65 6.52
CA SER A 358 23.50 4.05 6.17
C SER A 358 23.98 3.41 4.86
N ARG A 359 23.70 2.12 4.67
CA ARG A 359 24.08 1.41 3.44
C ARG A 359 23.26 1.81 2.22
N LEU A 360 21.96 2.06 2.41
CA LEU A 360 21.12 2.61 1.34
C LEU A 360 21.60 4.00 0.94
N LYS A 361 21.94 4.86 1.90
CA LYS A 361 22.50 6.18 1.59
C LYS A 361 23.79 6.08 0.78
N GLU A 362 24.69 5.18 1.14
CA GLU A 362 25.92 4.92 0.38
C GLU A 362 25.61 4.44 -1.02
N LEU A 363 24.73 3.44 -1.15
CA LEU A 363 24.28 2.88 -2.42
C LEU A 363 23.64 3.93 -3.33
N TYR A 364 22.81 4.81 -2.79
CA TYR A 364 22.10 5.85 -3.54
C TYR A 364 22.96 7.07 -3.87
N SER A 365 24.06 7.29 -3.16
CA SER A 365 24.98 8.37 -3.44
C SER A 365 26.12 8.00 -4.42
N SER A 366 26.36 6.71 -4.66
CA SER A 366 27.34 6.25 -5.62
C SER A 366 26.82 6.43 -7.05
N GLN A 367 27.43 7.35 -7.81
CA GLN A 367 27.04 7.63 -9.22
C GLN A 367 27.33 6.47 -10.18
N THR A 368 28.01 5.44 -9.76
CA THR A 368 28.51 4.34 -10.60
C THR A 368 27.45 3.34 -11.05
N TYR A 369 26.20 3.43 -10.54
CA TYR A 369 25.14 2.46 -10.84
C TYR A 369 23.90 3.05 -11.52
N TYR A 370 23.96 4.31 -11.93
CA TYR A 370 22.86 4.93 -12.68
C TYR A 370 23.23 5.14 -14.14
N SER A 371 23.30 4.06 -14.90
CA SER A 371 22.79 4.16 -16.26
C SER A 371 21.27 4.25 -16.10
N GLU A 372 20.66 5.32 -16.59
CA GLU A 372 19.19 5.37 -16.68
C GLU A 372 18.71 4.03 -17.25
N PRO A 373 17.69 3.37 -16.61
CA PRO A 373 17.10 2.20 -17.21
C PRO A 373 16.69 2.60 -18.64
N VAL A 374 17.13 1.84 -19.62
CA VAL A 374 16.66 2.04 -21.00
C VAL A 374 15.14 2.06 -20.95
N PRO A 375 14.47 3.13 -21.43
CA PRO A 375 13.02 3.21 -21.36
C PRO A 375 12.45 1.96 -22.02
N SER A 376 11.64 1.20 -21.28
CA SER A 376 10.94 0.06 -21.84
C SER A 376 10.05 0.57 -22.98
N GLY A 377 10.50 0.38 -24.22
CA GLY A 377 9.68 0.32 -25.40
C GLY A 377 8.80 1.51 -25.80
N LYS A 378 9.16 2.76 -25.48
CA LYS A 378 8.68 3.90 -26.27
C LYS A 378 9.73 4.21 -27.34
N GLU A 379 9.52 3.69 -28.56
CA GLU A 379 10.20 4.22 -29.75
C GLU A 379 9.97 5.73 -29.80
N VAL A 380 11.01 6.49 -29.59
CA VAL A 380 11.04 7.90 -29.98
C VAL A 380 11.10 7.91 -31.48
N THR A 381 9.97 8.12 -32.11
CA THR A 381 9.94 8.49 -33.54
C THR A 381 10.65 9.83 -33.67
N VAL A 382 11.87 9.79 -34.11
CA VAL A 382 12.62 10.99 -34.52
C VAL A 382 12.03 11.42 -35.86
N THR A 383 11.27 12.48 -35.86
CA THR A 383 10.92 13.26 -37.07
C THR A 383 11.95 14.36 -37.26
#